data_d0e3205928c831ee2bfea9bc46fcad3a
#
_entry.id   d0e3205928c831ee2bfea9bc46fcad3a
#
_cell.length_a   1.000
_cell.length_b   1.000
_cell.length_c   1.000
_cell.angle_alpha   90.00
_cell.angle_beta   90.00
_cell.angle_gamma   90.00
#
_symmetry.space_group_name_H-M   'P 1'
#
loop_
_entity.id
_entity.type
_entity.pdbx_description
1 polymer ?
#
loop_
_entity_poly.entity_id
_entity_poly.type
_entity_poly.pdbx_seq_one_letter_code
_entity_poly.pdbx_strand_id
1 'polypeptide(L)'
;GLTMTPHESGGYGTDGDRQQLETLVQNGVQYAFNNDMYVIIDWHVLNEGNPNRYSDVAKTFFAKMAQQYASYNNVIYEICNEPCKGATWGDVKFYASEVIPSIRSYDKDAVILIGTPNWSQDVDEAVKDPVTGYDNIMYTLHFYAATHKEDLQNKLKSAADAGLPIFV
;
A
#
# COMPACT_ATOMS: atom_id res chain seq x y z
N GLY A 1 2.70 -10.74 -3.50
CA GLY A 1 1.80 -9.60 -3.69
C GLY A 1 1.02 -9.68 -4.99
N LEU A 2 -0.16 -9.09 -4.99
CA LEU A 2 -1.02 -8.95 -6.16
C LEU A 2 -1.03 -7.49 -6.59
N THR A 3 -0.27 -7.18 -7.61
CA THR A 3 0.01 -5.82 -8.07
C THR A 3 -1.10 -5.28 -8.97
N MET A 4 -1.70 -4.17 -8.58
CA MET A 4 -2.69 -3.44 -9.35
C MET A 4 -2.11 -2.10 -9.81
N THR A 5 -1.71 -2.02 -11.07
CA THR A 5 -1.09 -0.82 -11.64
C THR A 5 -2.16 0.22 -12.03
N PRO A 6 -2.15 1.43 -11.46
CA PRO A 6 -3.17 2.43 -11.77
C PRO A 6 -2.93 3.18 -13.07
N HIS A 7 -1.69 3.50 -13.41
CA HIS A 7 -1.33 4.52 -14.41
C HIS A 7 -0.98 4.00 -15.80
N GLU A 8 -0.44 2.80 -15.90
CA GLU A 8 0.08 2.29 -17.18
C GLU A 8 -1.03 1.88 -18.15
N SER A 9 -0.70 1.75 -19.44
CA SER A 9 -1.61 1.17 -20.43
C SER A 9 -2.00 -0.24 -20.00
N GLY A 10 -3.29 -0.55 -20.07
CA GLY A 10 -3.85 -1.78 -19.49
C GLY A 10 -4.03 -1.73 -17.98
N GLY A 11 -3.71 -0.60 -17.32
CA GLY A 11 -3.86 -0.43 -15.88
C GLY A 11 -5.30 -0.19 -15.43
N TYR A 12 -5.56 -0.44 -14.17
CA TYR A 12 -6.91 -0.32 -13.58
C TYR A 12 -7.45 1.11 -13.59
N GLY A 13 -6.58 2.11 -13.50
CA GLY A 13 -6.93 3.54 -13.53
C GLY A 13 -7.05 4.11 -14.94
N THR A 14 -6.66 3.37 -15.97
CA THR A 14 -6.62 3.80 -17.37
C THR A 14 -7.59 3.00 -18.24
N ASP A 15 -7.07 2.22 -19.18
CA ASP A 15 -7.80 1.51 -20.22
C ASP A 15 -7.88 -0.02 -20.01
N GLY A 16 -7.44 -0.52 -18.84
CA GLY A 16 -7.50 -1.93 -18.51
C GLY A 16 -8.91 -2.45 -18.29
N ASP A 17 -9.13 -3.73 -18.62
CA ASP A 17 -10.36 -4.42 -18.27
C ASP A 17 -10.41 -4.68 -16.75
N ARG A 18 -11.10 -3.81 -16.04
CA ARG A 18 -11.21 -3.87 -14.58
C ARG A 18 -11.78 -5.19 -14.08
N GLN A 19 -12.75 -5.77 -14.79
CA GLN A 19 -13.33 -7.05 -14.39
C GLN A 19 -12.32 -8.19 -14.49
N GLN A 20 -11.54 -8.20 -15.57
CA GLN A 20 -10.48 -9.19 -15.74
C GLN A 20 -9.38 -9.02 -14.67
N LEU A 21 -8.96 -7.78 -14.41
CA LEU A 21 -7.94 -7.47 -13.39
C LEU A 21 -8.41 -7.88 -11.98
N GLU A 22 -9.64 -7.59 -11.63
CA GLU A 22 -10.25 -8.04 -10.36
C GLU A 22 -10.33 -9.56 -10.26
N THR A 23 -10.64 -10.25 -11.36
CA THR A 23 -10.65 -11.73 -11.39
C THR A 23 -9.26 -12.30 -11.14
N LEU A 24 -8.21 -11.65 -11.63
CA LEU A 24 -6.84 -12.06 -11.33
C LEU A 24 -6.51 -11.90 -9.84
N VAL A 25 -6.94 -10.78 -9.22
CA VAL A 25 -6.79 -10.60 -7.76
C VAL A 25 -7.56 -11.70 -7.00
N GLN A 26 -8.80 -11.97 -7.38
CA GLN A 26 -9.62 -13.02 -6.74
C GLN A 26 -8.93 -14.39 -6.79
N ASN A 27 -8.43 -14.77 -7.96
CA ASN A 27 -7.70 -16.01 -8.13
C ASN A 27 -6.44 -16.07 -7.25
N GLY A 28 -5.68 -14.97 -7.19
CA GLY A 28 -4.48 -14.87 -6.36
C GLY A 28 -4.79 -14.97 -4.86
N VAL A 29 -5.84 -14.28 -4.38
CA VAL A 29 -6.27 -14.39 -2.97
C VAL A 29 -6.69 -15.81 -2.64
N GLN A 30 -7.48 -16.47 -3.53
CA GLN A 30 -7.91 -17.85 -3.32
C GLN A 30 -6.72 -18.83 -3.32
N TYR A 31 -5.72 -18.57 -4.18
CA TYR A 31 -4.48 -19.37 -4.20
C TYR A 31 -3.72 -19.24 -2.88
N ALA A 32 -3.54 -18.02 -2.39
CA ALA A 32 -2.87 -17.78 -1.12
C ALA A 32 -3.62 -18.44 0.04
N PHE A 33 -4.92 -18.26 0.10
CA PHE A 33 -5.78 -18.88 1.13
C PHE A 33 -5.66 -20.41 1.16
N ASN A 34 -5.74 -21.05 -0.01
CA ASN A 34 -5.65 -22.50 -0.12
C ASN A 34 -4.27 -23.08 0.26
N ASN A 35 -3.25 -22.24 0.33
CA ASN A 35 -1.87 -22.64 0.66
C ASN A 35 -1.38 -22.06 2.00
N ASP A 36 -2.29 -21.58 2.86
CA ASP A 36 -1.96 -21.00 4.16
C ASP A 36 -0.95 -19.84 4.07
N MET A 37 -1.07 -19.00 3.02
CA MET A 37 -0.19 -17.88 2.78
C MET A 37 -0.91 -16.55 3.01
N TYR A 38 -0.19 -15.56 3.54
CA TYR A 38 -0.63 -14.18 3.46
C TYR A 38 -0.54 -13.66 2.02
N VAL A 39 -1.42 -12.73 1.69
CA VAL A 39 -1.43 -12.06 0.38
C VAL A 39 -1.56 -10.55 0.55
N ILE A 40 -0.73 -9.81 -0.16
CA ILE A 40 -0.79 -8.35 -0.23
C ILE A 40 -1.53 -7.98 -1.52
N ILE A 41 -2.64 -7.24 -1.39
CA ILE A 41 -3.30 -6.57 -2.50
C ILE A 41 -2.70 -5.17 -2.59
N ASP A 42 -1.90 -4.95 -3.63
CA ASP A 42 -1.07 -3.77 -3.81
C ASP A 42 -1.61 -2.83 -4.89
N TRP A 43 -1.81 -1.56 -4.52
CA TRP A 43 -2.03 -0.47 -5.46
C TRP A 43 -0.67 0.10 -5.87
N HIS A 44 -0.22 -0.32 -7.04
CA HIS A 44 1.16 -0.19 -7.48
C HIS A 44 1.49 1.20 -8.03
N VAL A 45 1.47 2.20 -7.15
CA VAL A 45 1.95 3.55 -7.45
C VAL A 45 3.43 3.50 -7.77
N LEU A 46 3.83 3.99 -8.94
CA LEU A 46 5.23 4.08 -9.36
C LEU A 46 5.41 5.21 -10.41
N ASN A 47 4.92 5.01 -11.64
CA ASN A 47 5.17 5.93 -12.75
C ASN A 47 4.41 7.25 -12.62
N GLU A 48 3.24 7.28 -12.02
CA GLU A 48 2.50 8.50 -11.69
C GLU A 48 3.15 9.32 -10.57
N GLY A 49 3.92 8.68 -9.71
CA GLY A 49 4.66 9.27 -8.60
C GLY A 49 3.80 9.67 -7.41
N ASN A 50 2.84 10.56 -7.58
CA ASN A 50 1.93 11.01 -6.51
C ASN A 50 0.66 10.15 -6.48
N PRO A 51 0.36 9.46 -5.34
CA PRO A 51 -0.77 8.54 -5.23
C PRO A 51 -2.13 9.24 -5.39
N ASN A 52 -2.22 10.55 -5.15
CA ASN A 52 -3.46 11.31 -5.26
C ASN A 52 -4.00 11.37 -6.70
N ARG A 53 -3.17 11.11 -7.70
CA ARG A 53 -3.57 11.16 -9.11
C ARG A 53 -4.73 10.23 -9.45
N TYR A 54 -4.83 9.09 -8.77
CA TYR A 54 -5.87 8.09 -8.97
C TYR A 54 -6.62 7.74 -7.67
N SER A 55 -6.68 8.67 -6.72
CA SER A 55 -7.27 8.43 -5.39
C SER A 55 -8.72 7.96 -5.44
N ASP A 56 -9.57 8.53 -6.30
CA ASP A 56 -10.97 8.13 -6.42
C ASP A 56 -11.14 6.70 -6.95
N VAL A 57 -10.26 6.31 -7.88
CA VAL A 57 -10.25 4.95 -8.42
C VAL A 57 -9.74 3.97 -7.36
N ALA A 58 -8.69 4.33 -6.62
CA ALA A 58 -8.15 3.55 -5.52
C ALA A 58 -9.19 3.33 -4.41
N LYS A 59 -9.91 4.38 -3.99
CA LYS A 59 -11.01 4.27 -3.02
C LYS A 59 -12.05 3.25 -3.44
N THR A 60 -12.48 3.32 -4.70
CA THR A 60 -13.47 2.40 -5.25
C THR A 60 -12.95 0.97 -5.28
N PHE A 61 -11.70 0.78 -5.72
CA PHE A 61 -11.05 -0.53 -5.76
C PHE A 61 -10.92 -1.14 -4.36
N PHE A 62 -10.36 -0.39 -3.40
CA PHE A 62 -10.17 -0.91 -2.05
C PHE A 62 -11.47 -1.14 -1.29
N ALA A 63 -12.49 -0.29 -1.48
CA ALA A 63 -13.81 -0.55 -0.91
C ALA A 63 -14.37 -1.90 -1.38
N LYS A 64 -14.23 -2.20 -2.67
CA LYS A 64 -14.69 -3.47 -3.24
C LYS A 64 -13.87 -4.66 -2.71
N MET A 65 -12.54 -4.54 -2.65
CA MET A 65 -11.68 -5.59 -2.11
C MET A 65 -11.96 -5.83 -0.63
N ALA A 66 -12.07 -4.78 0.17
CA ALA A 66 -12.36 -4.90 1.59
C ALA A 66 -13.75 -5.51 1.84
N GLN A 67 -14.77 -5.13 1.06
CA GLN A 67 -16.08 -5.76 1.14
C GLN A 67 -16.03 -7.26 0.84
N GLN A 68 -15.24 -7.66 -0.13
CA GLN A 68 -15.13 -9.05 -0.56
C GLN A 68 -14.34 -9.91 0.42
N TYR A 69 -13.30 -9.35 1.04
CA TYR A 69 -12.33 -10.11 1.83
C TYR A 69 -12.34 -9.81 3.33
N ALA A 70 -13.32 -9.05 3.86
CA ALA A 70 -13.40 -8.71 5.28
C ALA A 70 -13.39 -9.92 6.24
N SER A 71 -13.76 -11.11 5.76
CA SER A 71 -13.71 -12.35 6.55
C SER A 71 -12.42 -13.17 6.37
N TYR A 72 -11.50 -12.70 5.54
CA TYR A 72 -10.23 -13.36 5.24
C TYR A 72 -9.14 -12.83 6.17
N ASN A 73 -8.56 -13.68 6.98
CA ASN A 73 -7.52 -13.30 7.95
C ASN A 73 -6.11 -13.28 7.36
N ASN A 74 -5.96 -13.51 6.07
CA ASN A 74 -4.69 -13.58 5.36
C ASN A 74 -4.48 -12.47 4.32
N VAL A 75 -5.42 -11.51 4.21
CA VAL A 75 -5.33 -10.39 3.27
C VAL A 75 -4.73 -9.16 3.95
N ILE A 76 -3.77 -8.55 3.29
CA ILE A 76 -3.12 -7.30 3.65
C ILE A 76 -3.34 -6.31 2.50
N TYR A 77 -3.61 -5.06 2.79
CA TYR A 77 -3.79 -4.02 1.77
C TYR A 77 -2.60 -3.07 1.74
N GLU A 78 -1.90 -2.98 0.63
CA GLU A 78 -0.88 -1.97 0.37
C GLU A 78 -1.48 -0.86 -0.47
N ILE A 79 -1.74 0.30 0.16
CA ILE A 79 -2.52 1.35 -0.49
C ILE A 79 -1.72 2.21 -1.47
N CYS A 80 -0.40 2.22 -1.37
CA CYS A 80 0.50 2.82 -2.36
C CYS A 80 1.90 2.20 -2.26
N ASN A 81 2.37 1.61 -3.35
CA ASN A 81 3.64 0.89 -3.40
C ASN A 81 4.86 1.82 -3.22
N GLU A 82 5.13 2.71 -4.17
CA GLU A 82 6.33 3.54 -4.21
C GLU A 82 6.05 4.99 -4.61
N PRO A 83 5.50 5.83 -3.72
CA PRO A 83 5.39 7.25 -3.97
C PRO A 83 6.75 7.86 -4.29
N CYS A 84 6.85 8.60 -5.39
CA CYS A 84 8.13 9.08 -5.91
C CYS A 84 7.95 10.39 -6.72
N LYS A 85 8.98 10.79 -7.48
CA LYS A 85 8.94 11.96 -8.39
C LYS A 85 8.47 13.25 -7.71
N GLY A 86 8.90 13.46 -6.46
CA GLY A 86 8.58 14.65 -5.69
C GLY A 86 7.28 14.57 -4.88
N ALA A 87 6.62 13.42 -4.83
CA ALA A 87 5.55 13.19 -3.86
C ALA A 87 6.09 13.34 -2.43
N THR A 88 5.43 14.15 -1.63
CA THR A 88 5.81 14.42 -0.24
C THR A 88 5.08 13.49 0.72
N TRP A 89 5.56 13.40 1.97
CA TRP A 89 4.84 12.67 3.01
C TRP A 89 3.44 13.27 3.24
N GLY A 90 3.29 14.60 3.13
CA GLY A 90 1.97 15.25 3.20
C GLY A 90 1.01 14.79 2.11
N ASP A 91 1.49 14.56 0.87
CA ASP A 91 0.67 14.00 -0.21
C ASP A 91 0.23 12.58 0.12
N VAL A 92 1.13 11.76 0.64
CA VAL A 92 0.83 10.37 1.02
C VAL A 92 -0.15 10.32 2.18
N LYS A 93 0.03 11.15 3.22
CA LYS A 93 -0.94 11.25 4.34
C LYS A 93 -2.32 11.67 3.88
N PHE A 94 -2.39 12.66 3.00
CA PHE A 94 -3.68 13.09 2.43
C PHE A 94 -4.36 11.94 1.70
N TYR A 95 -3.62 11.25 0.81
CA TYR A 95 -4.12 10.07 0.11
C TYR A 95 -4.59 8.97 1.07
N ALA A 96 -3.80 8.66 2.09
CA ALA A 96 -4.13 7.66 3.11
C ALA A 96 -5.42 8.03 3.86
N SER A 97 -5.62 9.32 4.19
CA SER A 97 -6.84 9.82 4.84
C SER A 97 -8.11 9.63 3.99
N GLU A 98 -7.96 9.58 2.67
CA GLU A 98 -9.07 9.34 1.74
C GLU A 98 -9.35 7.85 1.51
N VAL A 99 -8.29 7.02 1.47
CA VAL A 99 -8.42 5.59 1.10
C VAL A 99 -8.69 4.69 2.30
N ILE A 100 -8.04 4.92 3.44
CA ILE A 100 -8.22 4.07 4.64
C ILE A 100 -9.67 3.97 5.08
N PRO A 101 -10.48 5.05 5.13
CA PRO A 101 -11.91 4.94 5.46
C PRO A 101 -12.69 4.00 4.56
N SER A 102 -12.33 3.92 3.27
CA SER A 102 -12.97 3.03 2.31
C SER A 102 -12.74 1.55 2.66
N ILE A 103 -11.55 1.20 3.14
CA ILE A 103 -11.23 -0.14 3.64
C ILE A 103 -11.94 -0.38 4.98
N ARG A 104 -11.79 0.53 5.93
CA ARG A 104 -12.31 0.39 7.30
C ARG A 104 -13.83 0.34 7.41
N SER A 105 -14.54 0.81 6.39
CA SER A 105 -16.01 0.67 6.32
C SER A 105 -16.48 -0.78 6.18
N TYR A 106 -15.61 -1.68 5.70
CA TYR A 106 -15.90 -3.10 5.51
C TYR A 106 -15.00 -4.03 6.34
N ASP A 107 -13.70 -3.72 6.38
CA ASP A 107 -12.68 -4.51 7.07
C ASP A 107 -12.00 -3.65 8.14
N LYS A 108 -12.41 -3.87 9.40
CA LYS A 108 -11.98 -3.04 10.53
C LYS A 108 -10.58 -3.38 11.02
N ASP A 109 -10.17 -4.63 10.81
CA ASP A 109 -9.00 -5.21 11.48
C ASP A 109 -7.83 -5.51 10.53
N ALA A 110 -8.04 -5.39 9.20
CA ALA A 110 -6.99 -5.63 8.21
C ALA A 110 -5.73 -4.82 8.47
N VAL A 111 -4.58 -5.42 8.19
CA VAL A 111 -3.31 -4.69 8.13
C VAL A 111 -3.28 -3.85 6.86
N ILE A 112 -2.98 -2.56 7.00
CA ILE A 112 -2.81 -1.62 5.88
C ILE A 112 -1.37 -1.16 5.84
N LEU A 113 -0.73 -1.34 4.69
CA LEU A 113 0.62 -0.88 4.40
C LEU A 113 0.55 0.44 3.65
N ILE A 114 1.37 1.40 4.07
CA ILE A 114 1.48 2.72 3.45
C ILE A 114 2.90 2.91 2.96
N GLY A 115 3.09 3.00 1.65
CA GLY A 115 4.37 3.36 1.05
C GLY A 115 4.81 4.77 1.47
N THR A 116 6.09 4.97 1.67
CA THR A 116 6.67 6.27 2.02
C THR A 116 7.29 6.96 0.80
N PRO A 117 7.57 8.27 0.84
CA PRO A 117 8.19 8.96 -0.28
C PRO A 117 9.53 8.34 -0.71
N ASN A 118 10.03 8.79 -1.87
CA ASN A 118 11.32 8.38 -2.42
C ASN A 118 11.43 6.85 -2.61
N TRP A 119 10.42 6.28 -3.32
CA TRP A 119 10.33 4.83 -3.57
C TRP A 119 10.29 3.99 -2.29
N SER A 120 9.46 4.40 -1.35
CA SER A 120 9.31 3.77 -0.04
C SER A 120 10.61 3.66 0.77
N GLN A 121 11.43 4.73 0.76
CA GLN A 121 12.68 4.80 1.51
C GLN A 121 12.67 5.82 2.66
N ASP A 122 11.72 6.78 2.66
CA ASP A 122 11.72 7.88 3.61
C ASP A 122 10.78 7.62 4.80
N VAL A 123 10.97 6.47 5.47
CA VAL A 123 10.20 6.11 6.69
C VAL A 123 10.43 7.08 7.84
N ASP A 124 11.55 7.80 7.84
CA ASP A 124 11.86 8.85 8.82
C ASP A 124 10.90 10.06 8.73
N GLU A 125 10.30 10.32 7.58
CA GLU A 125 9.24 11.32 7.46
C GLU A 125 7.95 10.87 8.16
N ALA A 126 7.60 9.58 8.04
CA ALA A 126 6.46 9.01 8.73
C ALA A 126 6.63 8.98 10.27
N VAL A 127 7.86 8.83 10.76
CA VAL A 127 8.17 8.93 12.20
C VAL A 127 7.79 10.30 12.75
N LYS A 128 8.06 11.38 12.01
CA LYS A 128 7.83 12.77 12.46
C LYS A 128 6.35 13.09 12.56
N ASP A 129 5.53 12.49 11.71
CA ASP A 129 4.11 12.80 11.62
C ASP A 129 3.31 11.56 11.14
N PRO A 130 3.18 10.51 11.95
CA PRO A 130 2.52 9.28 11.55
C PRO A 130 1.02 9.47 11.24
N VAL A 131 0.45 8.55 10.50
CA VAL A 131 -1.00 8.44 10.33
C VAL A 131 -1.62 8.01 11.66
N THR A 132 -2.60 8.74 12.15
CA THR A 132 -3.26 8.51 13.44
C THR A 132 -4.76 8.26 13.27
N GLY A 133 -5.40 7.68 14.30
CA GLY A 133 -6.84 7.42 14.30
C GLY A 133 -7.25 6.09 13.67
N TYR A 134 -6.29 5.25 13.31
CA TYR A 134 -6.50 3.90 12.80
C TYR A 134 -5.54 2.92 13.43
N ASP A 135 -6.01 1.72 13.70
CA ASP A 135 -5.19 0.60 14.14
C ASP A 135 -4.67 -0.21 12.94
N ASN A 136 -3.67 -1.08 13.20
CA ASN A 136 -3.09 -1.99 12.20
C ASN A 136 -2.55 -1.30 10.94
N ILE A 137 -1.91 -0.16 11.13
CA ILE A 137 -1.19 0.57 10.06
C ILE A 137 0.30 0.25 10.17
N MET A 138 0.93 -0.07 9.05
CA MET A 138 2.39 -0.22 8.93
C MET A 138 2.91 0.63 7.77
N TYR A 139 4.19 0.96 7.83
CA TYR A 139 4.86 1.81 6.82
C TYR A 139 5.85 0.97 6.05
N THR A 140 5.79 1.06 4.72
CA THR A 140 6.64 0.24 3.87
C THR A 140 8.02 0.87 3.71
N LEU A 141 9.07 0.05 3.84
CA LEU A 141 10.43 0.39 3.47
C LEU A 141 10.93 -0.58 2.41
N HIS A 142 11.27 -0.05 1.23
CA HIS A 142 11.84 -0.83 0.13
C HIS A 142 13.34 -0.63 -0.01
N PHE A 143 14.06 -1.69 -0.35
CA PHE A 143 15.49 -1.62 -0.59
C PHE A 143 15.97 -2.67 -1.59
N TYR A 144 17.08 -2.35 -2.24
CA TYR A 144 17.86 -3.31 -3.02
C TYR A 144 19.14 -3.63 -2.27
N ALA A 145 19.28 -4.86 -1.78
CA ALA A 145 20.40 -5.28 -0.91
C ALA A 145 21.80 -5.05 -1.54
N ALA A 146 21.89 -5.06 -2.87
CA ALA A 146 23.16 -4.81 -3.56
C ALA A 146 23.60 -3.33 -3.54
N THR A 147 22.65 -2.40 -3.53
CA THR A 147 22.89 -0.95 -3.71
C THR A 147 22.64 -0.12 -2.46
N HIS A 148 21.60 -0.41 -1.71
CA HIS A 148 21.23 0.31 -0.50
C HIS A 148 22.00 -0.26 0.70
N LYS A 149 22.73 0.60 1.40
CA LYS A 149 23.65 0.22 2.47
C LYS A 149 23.26 0.90 3.78
N GLU A 150 24.26 1.40 4.46
CA GLU A 150 24.20 1.89 5.83
C GLU A 150 23.18 3.01 6.05
N ASP A 151 23.05 3.94 5.11
CA ASP A 151 22.12 5.07 5.24
C ASP A 151 20.67 4.61 5.39
N LEU A 152 20.23 3.66 4.55
CA LEU A 152 18.86 3.15 4.62
C LEU A 152 18.66 2.21 5.81
N GLN A 153 19.68 1.45 6.18
CA GLN A 153 19.65 0.64 7.41
C GLN A 153 19.53 1.52 8.66
N ASN A 154 20.21 2.67 8.70
CA ASN A 154 20.10 3.64 9.79
C ASN A 154 18.71 4.28 9.85
N LYS A 155 18.07 4.60 8.71
CA LYS A 155 16.68 5.05 8.67
C LYS A 155 15.73 4.01 9.24
N LEU A 156 15.85 2.75 8.80
CA LEU A 156 15.06 1.63 9.31
C LEU A 156 15.21 1.50 10.83
N LYS A 157 16.47 1.46 11.31
CA LYS A 157 16.76 1.30 12.73
C LYS A 157 16.17 2.46 13.54
N SER A 158 16.39 3.70 13.10
CA SER A 158 15.88 4.89 13.80
C SER A 158 14.34 4.89 13.86
N ALA A 159 13.68 4.49 12.79
CA ALA A 159 12.22 4.42 12.74
C ALA A 159 11.68 3.29 13.65
N ALA A 160 12.31 2.14 13.66
CA ALA A 160 11.96 1.04 14.55
C ALA A 160 12.19 1.40 16.03
N ASP A 161 13.33 2.03 16.36
CA ASP A 161 13.64 2.50 17.71
C ASP A 161 12.63 3.58 18.20
N ALA A 162 12.06 4.35 17.28
CA ALA A 162 10.97 5.30 17.55
C ALA A 162 9.60 4.63 17.72
N GLY A 163 9.50 3.32 17.53
CA GLY A 163 8.25 2.55 17.67
C GLY A 163 7.34 2.60 16.44
N LEU A 164 7.84 3.04 15.26
CA LEU A 164 7.05 3.02 14.04
C LEU A 164 6.89 1.58 13.53
N PRO A 165 5.67 1.08 13.29
CA PRO A 165 5.45 -0.22 12.67
C PRO A 165 5.93 -0.22 11.22
N ILE A 166 6.96 -1.01 10.89
CA ILE A 166 7.55 -1.04 9.56
C ILE A 166 7.38 -2.42 8.94
N PHE A 167 7.05 -2.43 7.65
CA PHE A 167 7.02 -3.60 6.78
C PHE A 167 8.13 -3.47 5.74
N VAL A 168 8.96 -4.52 5.57
CA VAL A 168 10.14 -4.50 4.70
C VAL A 168 10.02 -5.54 3.60
#